data_ca1c65b9b205b1d4cbb6c12903768d6e
#
_entry.id   ca1c65b9b205b1d4cbb6c12903768d6e
#
_cell.length_a   1.000
_cell.length_b   1.000
_cell.length_c   1.000
_cell.angle_alpha   90.00
_cell.angle_beta   90.00
_cell.angle_gamma   90.00
#
_symmetry.space_group_name_H-M   'P 1'
#
loop_
_entity.id
_entity.type
_entity.pdbx_description
1 polymer ?
#
loop_
_entity_poly.entity_id
_entity_poly.type
_entity_poly.pdbx_seq_one_letter_code
_entity_poly.pdbx_strand_id
1 'polypeptide(L)'
;MEKFYLGMDIGTESVGMACTDEQYNLLRAKGKDLWSVRLFDEAKDAKERRTKRTARRRLQRRRQRIEWLQGIFAPFMEDDKFFLRLNNSGFYEEDKNAELKTRFSLFADEGYTDKEFYKEYPTIFHLRRDLIIGTDKKVDLRHYYLALHHIVKYRGHFLFEGEDMGDIRDIKKLFENFNALLSEYGIELDLYLSKEKAEEFKNLALSRKGKNDKKKEGILLFGATSIEKKEWISLLLGATASPKKMFGEEYQEKYKEEKSISFDGLTDEAFEGMQEIYEEEHFALLQAARAIYNFTVFEKILEGSTYISESMVALYEKHNKDLQLLKSFVKKNCSQEIYYKIFRSRNETTNYVNYKIGRAHV
;
A
#
# COMPACT_ATOMS: atom_id res chain seq x y z
N MET A 1 -25.49 -49.84 35.51
CA MET A 1 -25.65 -48.49 34.92
C MET A 1 -26.00 -48.69 33.47
N GLU A 2 -27.13 -48.18 33.05
CA GLU A 2 -27.47 -48.18 31.63
C GLU A 2 -26.51 -47.29 30.88
N LYS A 3 -26.03 -47.76 29.73
CA LYS A 3 -25.15 -46.99 28.88
C LYS A 3 -25.96 -45.95 28.12
N PHE A 4 -25.43 -44.76 27.96
CA PHE A 4 -26.04 -43.70 27.17
C PHE A 4 -25.00 -43.01 26.33
N TYR A 5 -25.43 -42.38 25.22
CA TYR A 5 -24.64 -41.55 24.38
C TYR A 5 -25.08 -40.10 24.53
N LEU A 6 -24.09 -39.17 24.58
CA LEU A 6 -24.31 -37.75 24.54
C LEU A 6 -23.82 -37.24 23.19
N GLY A 7 -24.74 -36.87 22.31
CA GLY A 7 -24.43 -36.19 21.06
C GLY A 7 -24.38 -34.68 21.27
N MET A 8 -23.39 -34.04 20.71
CA MET A 8 -23.29 -32.58 20.67
C MET A 8 -23.12 -32.10 19.24
N ASP A 9 -23.89 -31.09 18.87
CA ASP A 9 -23.76 -30.33 17.62
C ASP A 9 -23.31 -28.89 17.96
N ILE A 10 -22.10 -28.54 17.53
CA ILE A 10 -21.48 -27.25 17.86
C ILE A 10 -21.37 -26.41 16.59
N GLY A 11 -22.33 -25.52 16.42
CA GLY A 11 -22.36 -24.54 15.35
C GLY A 11 -21.73 -23.20 15.73
N THR A 12 -21.72 -22.24 14.79
CA THR A 12 -21.22 -20.88 14.99
C THR A 12 -22.15 -19.99 15.82
N GLU A 13 -23.43 -20.34 15.90
CA GLU A 13 -24.49 -19.59 16.58
C GLU A 13 -25.27 -20.41 17.60
N SER A 14 -24.98 -21.70 17.71
CA SER A 14 -25.71 -22.63 18.57
C SER A 14 -24.86 -23.77 19.07
N VAL A 15 -25.23 -24.31 20.23
CA VAL A 15 -24.82 -25.63 20.71
C VAL A 15 -26.06 -26.45 20.99
N GLY A 16 -26.23 -27.53 20.24
CA GLY A 16 -27.23 -28.55 20.46
C GLY A 16 -26.67 -29.73 21.24
N MET A 17 -27.46 -30.35 22.07
CA MET A 17 -27.11 -31.60 22.71
C MET A 17 -28.32 -32.52 22.83
N ALA A 18 -28.09 -33.83 22.75
CA ALA A 18 -29.10 -34.85 22.95
C ALA A 18 -28.50 -36.08 23.64
N CYS A 19 -29.26 -36.70 24.54
CA CYS A 19 -28.92 -37.98 25.18
C CYS A 19 -29.77 -39.09 24.60
N THR A 20 -29.11 -40.20 24.19
CA THR A 20 -29.80 -41.38 23.64
C THR A 20 -29.36 -42.67 24.35
N ASP A 21 -30.18 -43.72 24.22
CA ASP A 21 -29.81 -45.08 24.59
C ASP A 21 -28.87 -45.71 23.54
N GLU A 22 -28.53 -47.00 23.72
CA GLU A 22 -27.69 -47.78 22.80
C GLU A 22 -28.34 -47.99 21.41
N GLN A 23 -29.66 -47.83 21.30
CA GLN A 23 -30.42 -47.91 20.07
C GLN A 23 -30.71 -46.55 19.44
N TYR A 24 -30.07 -45.49 19.96
CA TYR A 24 -30.24 -44.10 19.53
C TYR A 24 -31.65 -43.53 19.75
N ASN A 25 -32.46 -44.10 20.64
CA ASN A 25 -33.72 -43.48 21.04
C ASN A 25 -33.44 -42.37 22.06
N LEU A 26 -34.16 -41.28 21.94
CA LEU A 26 -34.01 -40.13 22.84
C LEU A 26 -34.42 -40.50 24.27
N LEU A 27 -33.53 -40.31 25.23
CA LEU A 27 -33.81 -40.55 26.64
C LEU A 27 -34.73 -39.49 27.23
N ARG A 28 -35.49 -39.87 28.26
CA ARG A 28 -36.38 -38.96 28.99
C ARG A 28 -36.01 -38.93 30.46
N ALA A 29 -36.04 -37.71 31.03
CA ALA A 29 -35.89 -37.53 32.47
C ALA A 29 -36.96 -36.53 32.98
N LYS A 30 -37.59 -36.87 34.11
CA LYS A 30 -38.67 -36.06 34.71
C LYS A 30 -39.78 -35.68 33.70
N GLY A 31 -40.12 -36.62 32.81
CA GLY A 31 -41.20 -36.46 31.84
C GLY A 31 -40.85 -35.61 30.61
N LYS A 32 -39.58 -35.18 30.46
CA LYS A 32 -39.10 -34.40 29.32
C LYS A 32 -38.01 -35.15 28.56
N ASP A 33 -37.98 -34.95 27.27
CA ASP A 33 -36.94 -35.50 26.40
C ASP A 33 -35.61 -34.79 26.71
N LEU A 34 -34.50 -35.57 26.77
CA LEU A 34 -33.18 -35.08 27.10
C LEU A 34 -32.47 -34.53 25.87
N TRP A 35 -32.96 -33.39 25.40
CA TRP A 35 -32.27 -32.59 24.40
C TRP A 35 -32.38 -31.11 24.75
N SER A 36 -31.42 -30.32 24.28
CA SER A 36 -31.49 -28.88 24.42
C SER A 36 -30.67 -28.21 23.32
N VAL A 37 -31.04 -26.98 22.98
CA VAL A 37 -30.26 -26.11 22.10
C VAL A 37 -30.07 -24.77 22.83
N ARG A 38 -28.84 -24.31 22.87
CA ARG A 38 -28.53 -22.99 23.33
C ARG A 38 -28.09 -22.16 22.14
N LEU A 39 -28.83 -21.07 21.89
CA LEU A 39 -28.49 -20.05 20.89
C LEU A 39 -27.65 -18.97 21.53
N PHE A 40 -26.69 -18.43 20.79
CA PHE A 40 -25.87 -17.30 21.18
C PHE A 40 -25.56 -16.46 19.96
N ASP A 41 -25.06 -15.22 20.18
CA ASP A 41 -24.68 -14.36 19.08
C ASP A 41 -23.57 -14.98 18.23
N GLU A 42 -23.66 -14.81 16.91
CA GLU A 42 -22.70 -15.33 15.95
C GLU A 42 -21.26 -14.93 16.35
N ALA A 43 -20.36 -15.90 16.30
CA ALA A 43 -18.96 -15.66 16.59
C ALA A 43 -18.38 -14.67 15.57
N LYS A 44 -17.85 -13.55 16.06
CA LYS A 44 -17.19 -12.56 15.19
C LYS A 44 -16.08 -13.21 14.41
N ASP A 45 -16.09 -12.98 13.09
CA ASP A 45 -15.12 -13.53 12.15
C ASP A 45 -13.67 -13.26 12.62
N ALA A 46 -12.85 -14.30 12.56
CA ALA A 46 -11.42 -14.23 12.84
C ALA A 46 -10.70 -13.23 11.93
N LYS A 47 -11.23 -12.94 10.73
CA LYS A 47 -10.72 -11.96 9.77
C LYS A 47 -10.65 -10.56 10.37
N GLU A 48 -11.70 -10.08 11.04
CA GLU A 48 -11.67 -8.76 11.68
C GLU A 48 -10.60 -8.65 12.76
N ARG A 49 -10.47 -9.68 13.60
CA ARG A 49 -9.42 -9.74 14.63
C ARG A 49 -8.02 -9.80 14.05
N ARG A 50 -7.80 -10.56 12.96
CA ARG A 50 -6.52 -10.61 12.22
C ARG A 50 -6.18 -9.23 11.67
N THR A 51 -7.11 -8.56 11.00
CA THR A 51 -6.92 -7.22 10.44
C THR A 51 -6.52 -6.20 11.51
N LYS A 52 -7.25 -6.16 12.63
CA LYS A 52 -6.93 -5.25 13.76
C LYS A 52 -5.56 -5.56 14.37
N ARG A 53 -5.20 -6.84 14.51
CA ARG A 53 -3.90 -7.27 15.03
C ARG A 53 -2.76 -6.85 14.10
N THR A 54 -2.91 -7.06 12.80
CA THR A 54 -1.94 -6.66 11.78
C THR A 54 -1.74 -5.14 11.76
N ALA A 55 -2.82 -4.37 11.76
CA ALA A 55 -2.75 -2.91 11.84
C ALA A 55 -2.00 -2.43 13.10
N ARG A 56 -2.30 -3.01 14.27
CA ARG A 56 -1.60 -2.68 15.52
C ARG A 56 -0.11 -3.01 15.45
N ARG A 57 0.26 -4.20 14.93
CA ARG A 57 1.67 -4.59 14.77
C ARG A 57 2.42 -3.66 13.82
N ARG A 58 1.79 -3.21 12.73
CA ARG A 58 2.37 -2.24 11.81
C ARG A 58 2.67 -0.90 12.49
N LEU A 59 1.71 -0.38 13.25
CA LEU A 59 1.91 0.86 14.01
C LEU A 59 3.04 0.71 15.03
N GLN A 60 3.11 -0.42 15.73
CA GLN A 60 4.17 -0.70 16.70
C GLN A 60 5.55 -0.77 16.02
N ARG A 61 5.68 -1.51 14.91
CA ARG A 61 6.94 -1.59 14.14
C ARG A 61 7.37 -0.21 13.59
N ARG A 62 6.39 0.59 13.11
CA ARG A 62 6.68 1.97 12.68
C ARG A 62 7.24 2.80 13.83
N ARG A 63 6.61 2.76 15.01
CA ARG A 63 7.07 3.48 16.21
C ARG A 63 8.49 3.05 16.58
N GLN A 64 8.75 1.76 16.69
CA GLN A 64 10.07 1.23 17.04
C GLN A 64 11.16 1.69 16.07
N ARG A 65 10.91 1.66 14.77
CA ARG A 65 11.89 2.16 13.78
C ARG A 65 12.19 3.65 13.94
N ILE A 66 11.17 4.45 14.24
CA ILE A 66 11.36 5.89 14.50
C ILE A 66 12.16 6.10 15.79
N GLU A 67 11.85 5.36 16.85
CA GLU A 67 12.57 5.41 18.13
C GLU A 67 14.05 5.02 17.97
N TRP A 68 14.33 3.98 17.18
CA TRP A 68 15.73 3.62 16.85
C TRP A 68 16.45 4.71 16.08
N LEU A 69 15.80 5.29 15.06
CA LEU A 69 16.38 6.39 14.32
C LEU A 69 16.66 7.59 15.23
N GLN A 70 15.74 7.94 16.12
CA GLN A 70 15.95 8.98 17.13
C GLN A 70 17.13 8.67 18.05
N GLY A 71 17.24 7.43 18.53
CA GLY A 71 18.34 6.97 19.37
C GLY A 71 19.71 7.09 18.71
N ILE A 72 19.79 6.89 17.38
CA ILE A 72 21.04 7.05 16.61
C ILE A 72 21.42 8.55 16.54
N PHE A 73 20.47 9.44 16.31
CA PHE A 73 20.74 10.86 16.11
C PHE A 73 20.86 11.66 17.41
N ALA A 74 20.18 11.24 18.49
CA ALA A 74 20.09 11.98 19.75
C ALA A 74 21.45 12.39 20.33
N PRO A 75 22.51 11.54 20.34
CA PRO A 75 23.81 11.93 20.90
C PRO A 75 24.53 13.05 20.15
N PHE A 76 24.12 13.30 18.91
CA PHE A 76 24.76 14.30 18.00
C PHE A 76 23.89 15.55 17.79
N MET A 77 22.67 15.58 18.38
CA MET A 77 21.74 16.70 18.24
C MET A 77 22.12 17.81 19.26
N GLU A 78 22.44 19.00 18.74
CA GLU A 78 22.68 20.17 19.59
C GLU A 78 21.39 20.69 20.26
N ASP A 79 20.24 20.56 19.57
CA ASP A 79 18.92 20.93 20.07
C ASP A 79 18.27 19.71 20.76
N ASP A 80 18.40 19.63 22.06
CA ASP A 80 17.89 18.55 22.91
C ASP A 80 16.36 18.44 22.89
N LYS A 81 15.67 19.53 22.61
CA LYS A 81 14.19 19.60 22.57
C LYS A 81 13.60 19.31 21.19
N PHE A 82 14.42 19.18 20.14
CA PHE A 82 13.95 18.94 18.79
C PHE A 82 13.03 17.72 18.67
N PHE A 83 13.42 16.58 19.25
CA PHE A 83 12.60 15.36 19.21
C PHE A 83 11.33 15.49 20.05
N LEU A 84 11.36 16.23 21.14
CA LEU A 84 10.17 16.48 21.94
C LEU A 84 9.15 17.30 21.15
N ARG A 85 9.58 18.35 20.48
CA ARG A 85 8.72 19.16 19.60
C ARG A 85 8.16 18.35 18.44
N LEU A 86 8.99 17.54 17.79
CA LEU A 86 8.59 16.69 16.68
C LEU A 86 7.57 15.63 17.10
N ASN A 87 7.74 14.99 18.25
CA ASN A 87 6.87 13.92 18.74
C ASN A 87 5.55 14.43 19.30
N ASN A 88 5.55 15.59 19.93
CA ASN A 88 4.38 16.13 20.64
C ASN A 88 3.50 17.05 19.80
N SER A 89 3.76 17.20 18.50
CA SER A 89 2.88 17.90 17.53
C SER A 89 2.37 19.26 18.02
N GLY A 90 3.19 20.03 18.74
CA GLY A 90 2.85 21.37 19.23
C GLY A 90 2.10 21.43 20.55
N PHE A 91 2.08 20.36 21.33
CA PHE A 91 1.54 20.36 22.71
C PHE A 91 2.62 20.35 23.78
N TYR A 92 3.88 20.60 23.40
CA TYR A 92 4.94 20.71 24.37
C TYR A 92 4.73 21.99 25.20
N GLU A 93 4.60 21.86 26.53
CA GLU A 93 4.17 22.97 27.38
C GLU A 93 5.15 24.12 27.43
N GLU A 94 6.44 23.85 27.37
CA GLU A 94 7.49 24.88 27.30
C GLU A 94 7.40 25.72 26.04
N ASP A 95 7.06 25.10 24.90
CA ASP A 95 6.89 25.83 23.63
C ASP A 95 5.60 26.68 23.60
N LYS A 96 4.59 26.35 24.42
CA LYS A 96 3.38 27.19 24.55
C LYS A 96 3.67 28.53 25.23
N ASN A 97 4.66 28.58 26.07
CA ASN A 97 5.08 29.75 26.84
C ASN A 97 6.30 30.44 26.23
N ALA A 98 6.90 29.88 25.18
CA ALA A 98 8.05 30.46 24.52
C ALA A 98 7.65 31.75 23.78
N GLU A 99 8.56 32.70 23.69
CA GLU A 99 8.39 33.97 22.97
C GLU A 99 8.07 33.77 21.49
N LEU A 100 8.41 32.63 20.93
CA LEU A 100 8.12 32.20 19.57
C LEU A 100 6.66 31.90 19.27
N LYS A 101 5.74 32.10 20.13
CA LYS A 101 4.26 32.13 19.97
C LYS A 101 3.63 31.23 18.87
N THR A 102 4.38 30.33 18.26
CA THR A 102 3.89 29.42 17.22
C THR A 102 3.77 28.01 17.80
N ARG A 103 2.57 27.54 17.82
CA ARG A 103 2.13 26.26 18.42
C ARG A 103 2.80 25.01 17.87
N PHE A 104 3.57 25.14 16.78
CA PHE A 104 4.15 24.04 16.01
C PHE A 104 5.58 24.33 15.52
N SER A 105 6.35 25.13 16.27
CA SER A 105 7.73 25.41 15.90
C SER A 105 8.60 24.18 16.09
N LEU A 106 9.04 23.61 14.97
CA LEU A 106 10.03 22.54 14.97
C LEU A 106 11.45 23.11 15.07
N PHE A 107 11.70 24.21 14.33
CA PHE A 107 12.92 25.00 14.39
C PHE A 107 12.68 26.25 15.25
N ALA A 108 13.43 26.36 16.33
CA ALA A 108 13.29 27.42 17.31
C ALA A 108 14.57 28.27 17.43
N ASP A 109 15.39 28.30 16.39
CA ASP A 109 16.66 29.03 16.36
C ASP A 109 16.44 30.51 16.05
N GLU A 110 17.34 31.35 16.53
CA GLU A 110 17.34 32.74 16.15
C GLU A 110 17.64 32.91 14.66
N GLY A 111 16.68 33.44 13.91
CA GLY A 111 16.79 33.62 12.46
C GLY A 111 16.46 32.41 11.59
N TYR A 112 16.19 31.24 12.18
CA TYR A 112 15.75 30.05 11.43
C TYR A 112 14.59 29.36 12.12
N THR A 113 13.41 29.64 11.64
CA THR A 113 12.15 29.08 12.17
C THR A 113 11.48 28.17 11.13
N ASP A 114 10.37 27.55 11.49
CA ASP A 114 9.56 26.75 10.57
C ASP A 114 9.20 27.52 9.30
N LYS A 115 9.04 28.84 9.39
CA LYS A 115 8.71 29.69 8.23
C LYS A 115 9.87 29.73 7.23
N GLU A 116 11.10 29.89 7.69
CA GLU A 116 12.29 29.86 6.86
C GLU A 116 12.51 28.48 6.28
N PHE A 117 12.36 27.43 7.10
CA PHE A 117 12.44 26.05 6.65
C PHE A 117 11.45 25.74 5.52
N TYR A 118 10.15 26.05 5.68
CA TYR A 118 9.14 25.78 4.65
C TYR A 118 9.23 26.73 3.45
N LYS A 119 9.92 27.85 3.56
CA LYS A 119 10.26 28.71 2.42
C LYS A 119 11.37 28.09 1.56
N GLU A 120 12.35 27.48 2.20
CA GLU A 120 13.45 26.78 1.53
C GLU A 120 13.00 25.42 1.00
N TYR A 121 12.29 24.66 1.80
CA TYR A 121 11.78 23.32 1.50
C TYR A 121 10.26 23.27 1.58
N PRO A 122 9.51 23.66 0.54
CA PRO A 122 8.05 23.67 0.55
C PRO A 122 7.42 22.31 0.86
N THR A 123 8.12 21.22 0.53
CA THR A 123 7.77 19.85 0.94
C THR A 123 9.02 19.10 1.38
N ILE A 124 8.84 18.02 2.12
CA ILE A 124 9.95 17.15 2.53
C ILE A 124 10.70 16.53 1.33
N PHE A 125 10.04 16.43 0.16
CA PHE A 125 10.67 15.93 -1.05
C PHE A 125 11.70 16.91 -1.63
N HIS A 126 11.52 18.22 -1.45
CA HIS A 126 12.54 19.22 -1.80
C HIS A 126 13.80 18.99 -0.98
N LEU A 127 13.66 18.86 0.34
CA LEU A 127 14.78 18.56 1.22
C LEU A 127 15.48 17.24 0.82
N ARG A 128 14.71 16.18 0.59
CA ARG A 128 15.26 14.88 0.20
C ARG A 128 16.00 14.93 -1.14
N ARG A 129 15.45 15.64 -2.13
CA ARG A 129 16.08 15.83 -3.43
C ARG A 129 17.42 16.54 -3.27
N ASP A 130 17.45 17.66 -2.56
CA ASP A 130 18.66 18.46 -2.40
C ASP A 130 19.77 17.69 -1.65
N LEU A 131 19.40 16.87 -0.65
CA LEU A 131 20.35 16.00 0.05
C LEU A 131 20.89 14.85 -0.82
N ILE A 132 20.09 14.34 -1.77
CA ILE A 132 20.49 13.23 -2.67
C ILE A 132 21.40 13.75 -3.79
N ILE A 133 21.02 14.87 -4.41
CA ILE A 133 21.80 15.46 -5.52
C ILE A 133 23.13 16.03 -5.01
N GLY A 134 23.18 16.35 -3.73
CA GLY A 134 24.29 17.02 -3.10
C GLY A 134 24.08 18.53 -3.04
N THR A 135 24.55 19.13 -1.97
CA THR A 135 24.53 20.59 -1.76
C THR A 135 25.87 21.02 -1.23
N ASP A 136 26.40 22.15 -1.76
CA ASP A 136 27.62 22.75 -1.27
C ASP A 136 27.43 23.46 0.09
N LYS A 137 26.18 23.57 0.55
CA LYS A 137 25.85 24.15 1.85
C LYS A 137 26.09 23.14 2.97
N LYS A 138 26.63 23.64 4.09
CA LYS A 138 26.63 22.86 5.33
C LYS A 138 25.17 22.60 5.76
N VAL A 139 24.75 21.36 5.68
CA VAL A 139 23.39 20.96 6.03
C VAL A 139 23.32 20.65 7.52
N ASP A 140 22.29 21.18 8.17
CA ASP A 140 21.97 20.92 9.56
C ASP A 140 21.63 19.43 9.77
N LEU A 141 22.09 18.84 10.87
CA LEU A 141 21.82 17.46 11.21
C LEU A 141 20.31 17.15 11.34
N ARG A 142 19.52 18.14 11.74
CA ARG A 142 18.04 18.05 11.81
C ARG A 142 17.42 17.82 10.43
N HIS A 143 17.99 18.40 9.37
CA HIS A 143 17.52 18.17 8.00
C HIS A 143 17.78 16.73 7.55
N TYR A 144 18.96 16.17 7.82
CA TYR A 144 19.23 14.75 7.56
C TYR A 144 18.27 13.85 8.33
N TYR A 145 18.04 14.17 9.61
CA TYR A 145 17.08 13.42 10.40
C TYR A 145 15.67 13.48 9.80
N LEU A 146 15.16 14.65 9.43
CA LEU A 146 13.82 14.81 8.85
C LEU A 146 13.66 14.04 7.54
N ALA A 147 14.67 14.06 6.67
CA ALA A 147 14.67 13.31 5.43
C ALA A 147 14.60 11.80 5.68
N LEU A 148 15.44 11.28 6.56
CA LEU A 148 15.46 9.87 6.95
C LEU A 148 14.21 9.48 7.73
N HIS A 149 13.74 10.33 8.65
CA HIS A 149 12.49 10.12 9.37
C HIS A 149 11.31 9.94 8.41
N HIS A 150 11.23 10.78 7.36
CA HIS A 150 10.18 10.65 6.35
C HIS A 150 10.27 9.31 5.62
N ILE A 151 11.45 8.87 5.20
CA ILE A 151 11.66 7.58 4.55
C ILE A 151 11.24 6.44 5.48
N VAL A 152 11.75 6.42 6.71
CA VAL A 152 11.50 5.37 7.71
C VAL A 152 10.03 5.32 8.13
N LYS A 153 9.40 6.49 8.33
CA LYS A 153 7.99 6.61 8.74
C LYS A 153 7.04 6.13 7.66
N TYR A 154 7.32 6.48 6.41
CA TYR A 154 6.50 6.16 5.24
C TYR A 154 7.13 5.07 4.38
N ARG A 155 8.10 4.34 4.96
CA ARG A 155 8.54 3.06 4.41
C ARG A 155 7.27 2.23 4.20
N GLY A 156 6.75 2.28 2.99
CA GLY A 156 5.77 1.35 2.52
C GLY A 156 6.37 -0.05 2.56
N HIS A 157 5.68 -0.99 2.03
CA HIS A 157 6.30 -2.24 1.67
C HIS A 157 7.41 -1.95 0.67
N PHE A 158 8.58 -2.54 0.85
CA PHE A 158 9.57 -2.55 -0.21
C PHE A 158 9.04 -3.45 -1.30
N LEU A 159 8.74 -2.86 -2.44
CA LEU A 159 8.32 -3.60 -3.63
C LEU A 159 9.36 -4.67 -4.02
N PHE A 160 10.58 -4.53 -3.50
CA PHE A 160 11.75 -5.33 -3.87
C PHE A 160 12.67 -5.51 -2.65
N GLU A 161 12.19 -6.15 -1.58
CA GLU A 161 13.00 -6.40 -0.38
C GLU A 161 14.03 -7.49 -0.68
N GLY A 162 15.31 -7.13 -0.58
CA GLY A 162 16.43 -8.08 -0.76
C GLY A 162 17.01 -8.14 -2.18
N GLU A 163 16.46 -7.43 -3.16
CA GLU A 163 16.99 -7.40 -4.53
C GLU A 163 17.87 -6.18 -4.78
N ASP A 164 18.84 -6.32 -5.68
CA ASP A 164 19.67 -5.19 -6.12
C ASP A 164 18.82 -4.23 -6.95
N MET A 165 18.81 -2.96 -6.58
CA MET A 165 18.06 -1.91 -7.26
C MET A 165 18.45 -1.75 -8.74
N GLY A 166 19.65 -2.19 -9.14
CA GLY A 166 20.10 -2.21 -10.53
C GLY A 166 19.34 -3.24 -11.38
N ASP A 167 19.08 -4.41 -10.82
CA ASP A 167 18.39 -5.50 -11.52
C ASP A 167 16.88 -5.25 -11.62
N ILE A 168 16.30 -4.61 -10.62
CA ILE A 168 14.89 -4.25 -10.57
C ILE A 168 14.50 -3.23 -11.66
N ARG A 169 15.43 -2.41 -12.12
CA ARG A 169 15.18 -1.37 -13.15
C ARG A 169 15.29 -1.88 -14.58
N ASP A 170 15.50 -3.18 -14.77
CA ASP A 170 15.55 -3.79 -16.08
C ASP A 170 14.38 -4.76 -16.30
N ILE A 171 13.36 -4.29 -17.03
CA ILE A 171 12.20 -5.12 -17.36
C ILE A 171 12.57 -6.39 -18.13
N LYS A 172 13.68 -6.38 -18.90
CA LYS A 172 14.14 -7.55 -19.63
C LYS A 172 14.61 -8.64 -18.67
N LYS A 173 15.35 -8.26 -17.63
CA LYS A 173 15.77 -9.21 -16.58
C LYS A 173 14.57 -9.78 -15.81
N LEU A 174 13.56 -8.95 -15.53
CA LEU A 174 12.32 -9.44 -14.88
C LEU A 174 11.58 -10.45 -15.78
N PHE A 175 11.55 -10.22 -17.10
CA PHE A 175 11.00 -11.18 -18.06
C PHE A 175 11.84 -12.46 -18.12
N GLU A 176 13.18 -12.35 -18.09
CA GLU A 176 14.08 -13.50 -18.01
C GLU A 176 13.83 -14.36 -16.79
N ASN A 177 13.71 -13.72 -15.63
CA ASN A 177 13.44 -14.42 -14.38
C ASN A 177 12.09 -15.16 -14.41
N PHE A 178 11.04 -14.52 -14.92
CA PHE A 178 9.74 -15.15 -15.07
C PHE A 178 9.81 -16.39 -15.99
N ASN A 179 10.48 -16.25 -17.14
CA ASN A 179 10.66 -17.37 -18.07
C ASN A 179 11.55 -18.49 -17.51
N ALA A 180 12.57 -18.14 -16.71
CA ALA A 180 13.43 -19.10 -16.04
C ALA A 180 12.65 -19.98 -15.07
N LEU A 181 11.75 -19.39 -14.28
CA LEU A 181 10.87 -20.13 -13.36
C LEU A 181 9.94 -21.09 -14.11
N LEU A 182 9.37 -20.68 -15.25
CA LEU A 182 8.58 -21.59 -16.09
C LEU A 182 9.37 -22.83 -16.49
N SER A 183 10.64 -22.63 -16.87
CA SER A 183 11.53 -23.72 -17.28
C SER A 183 11.99 -24.58 -16.10
N GLU A 184 12.29 -23.95 -14.96
CA GLU A 184 12.76 -24.63 -13.75
C GLU A 184 11.71 -25.58 -13.18
N TYR A 185 10.48 -25.12 -13.13
CA TYR A 185 9.36 -25.91 -12.61
C TYR A 185 8.69 -26.81 -13.65
N GLY A 186 9.17 -26.77 -14.91
CA GLY A 186 8.60 -27.57 -15.99
C GLY A 186 7.14 -27.24 -16.29
N ILE A 187 6.72 -26.01 -16.03
CA ILE A 187 5.36 -25.56 -16.24
C ILE A 187 5.19 -25.25 -17.71
N GLU A 188 4.44 -26.11 -18.41
CA GLU A 188 4.10 -25.96 -19.82
C GLU A 188 2.96 -24.96 -20.01
N LEU A 189 3.23 -23.69 -19.74
CA LEU A 189 2.35 -22.60 -20.15
C LEU A 189 2.80 -22.07 -21.51
N ASP A 190 1.87 -21.88 -22.46
CA ASP A 190 2.14 -21.14 -23.70
C ASP A 190 2.32 -19.64 -23.38
N LEU A 191 3.20 -19.34 -22.46
CA LEU A 191 3.47 -18.00 -21.96
C LEU A 191 4.98 -17.75 -21.92
N TYR A 192 5.53 -17.33 -23.06
CA TYR A 192 6.88 -16.82 -23.11
C TYR A 192 6.88 -15.30 -23.24
N LEU A 193 7.50 -14.61 -22.28
CA LEU A 193 7.63 -13.16 -22.31
C LEU A 193 8.88 -12.78 -23.12
N SER A 194 8.68 -12.37 -24.36
CA SER A 194 9.78 -11.99 -25.25
C SER A 194 10.51 -10.74 -24.77
N LYS A 195 11.85 -10.82 -24.74
CA LYS A 195 12.71 -9.69 -24.34
C LYS A 195 12.65 -8.54 -25.34
N GLU A 196 12.50 -8.84 -26.63
CA GLU A 196 12.38 -7.83 -27.68
C GLU A 196 11.14 -6.96 -27.47
N LYS A 197 10.07 -7.56 -26.93
CA LYS A 197 8.80 -6.89 -26.64
C LYS A 197 8.71 -6.25 -25.26
N ALA A 198 9.74 -6.39 -24.43
CA ALA A 198 9.74 -5.86 -23.08
C ALA A 198 9.55 -4.33 -23.01
N GLU A 199 10.21 -3.59 -23.91
CA GLU A 199 10.08 -2.14 -23.98
C GLU A 199 8.70 -1.71 -24.52
N GLU A 200 8.14 -2.46 -25.50
CA GLU A 200 6.78 -2.20 -25.97
C GLU A 200 5.75 -2.46 -24.87
N PHE A 201 5.93 -3.55 -24.10
CA PHE A 201 5.11 -3.85 -22.94
C PHE A 201 5.21 -2.75 -21.89
N LYS A 202 6.42 -2.27 -21.55
CA LYS A 202 6.63 -1.16 -20.63
C LYS A 202 5.86 0.08 -21.07
N ASN A 203 6.00 0.46 -22.35
CA ASN A 203 5.32 1.63 -22.90
C ASN A 203 3.79 1.47 -22.85
N LEU A 204 3.27 0.28 -23.14
CA LEU A 204 1.84 -0.02 -23.01
C LEU A 204 1.38 0.09 -21.55
N ALA A 205 2.11 -0.49 -20.61
CA ALA A 205 1.79 -0.45 -19.19
C ALA A 205 1.78 0.99 -18.64
N LEU A 206 2.71 1.85 -19.07
CA LEU A 206 2.81 3.25 -18.67
C LEU A 206 1.78 4.17 -19.38
N SER A 207 1.17 3.71 -20.46
CA SER A 207 0.20 4.52 -21.22
C SER A 207 -0.99 4.94 -20.35
N ARG A 208 -1.68 6.03 -20.76
CA ARG A 208 -2.89 6.53 -20.08
C ARG A 208 -4.17 5.78 -20.46
N LYS A 209 -4.05 4.69 -21.21
CA LYS A 209 -5.19 3.87 -21.65
C LYS A 209 -5.86 3.17 -20.48
N GLY A 210 -7.15 2.85 -20.62
CA GLY A 210 -7.90 2.06 -19.65
C GLY A 210 -7.37 0.61 -19.55
N LYS A 211 -7.61 -0.07 -18.44
CA LYS A 211 -7.14 -1.46 -18.19
C LYS A 211 -7.60 -2.43 -19.27
N ASN A 212 -8.84 -2.29 -19.75
CA ASN A 212 -9.40 -3.15 -20.80
C ASN A 212 -8.70 -2.95 -22.15
N ASP A 213 -8.33 -1.72 -22.48
CA ASP A 213 -7.62 -1.43 -23.74
C ASP A 213 -6.18 -1.91 -23.65
N LYS A 214 -5.51 -1.72 -22.50
CA LYS A 214 -4.18 -2.29 -22.25
C LYS A 214 -4.19 -3.81 -22.36
N LYS A 215 -5.20 -4.49 -21.79
CA LYS A 215 -5.36 -5.94 -21.91
C LYS A 215 -5.46 -6.36 -23.39
N LYS A 216 -6.31 -5.72 -24.18
CA LYS A 216 -6.47 -6.02 -25.61
C LYS A 216 -5.17 -5.84 -26.38
N GLU A 217 -4.50 -4.72 -26.19
CA GLU A 217 -3.23 -4.43 -26.87
C GLU A 217 -2.10 -5.36 -26.42
N GLY A 218 -2.04 -5.70 -25.13
CA GLY A 218 -1.07 -6.67 -24.61
C GLY A 218 -1.27 -8.07 -25.18
N ILE A 219 -2.52 -8.53 -25.34
CA ILE A 219 -2.85 -9.77 -25.99
C ILE A 219 -2.36 -9.79 -27.45
N LEU A 220 -2.54 -8.70 -28.17
CA LEU A 220 -2.04 -8.55 -29.55
C LEU A 220 -0.51 -8.49 -29.58
N LEU A 221 0.11 -7.72 -28.68
CA LEU A 221 1.57 -7.56 -28.59
C LEU A 221 2.28 -8.92 -28.45
N PHE A 222 1.78 -9.79 -27.59
CA PHE A 222 2.38 -11.09 -27.34
C PHE A 222 1.81 -12.21 -28.23
N GLY A 223 0.83 -11.91 -29.09
CA GLY A 223 0.17 -12.91 -29.92
C GLY A 223 -0.50 -14.01 -29.09
N ALA A 224 -1.12 -13.64 -27.99
CA ALA A 224 -1.70 -14.61 -27.05
C ALA A 224 -2.93 -15.29 -27.67
N THR A 225 -2.85 -16.59 -27.89
CA THR A 225 -3.94 -17.42 -28.40
C THR A 225 -4.64 -18.19 -27.28
N SER A 226 -3.88 -18.78 -26.37
CA SER A 226 -4.41 -19.55 -25.26
C SER A 226 -5.10 -18.68 -24.19
N ILE A 227 -5.99 -19.28 -23.41
CA ILE A 227 -6.73 -18.60 -22.34
C ILE A 227 -5.75 -18.22 -21.22
N GLU A 228 -4.87 -19.14 -20.84
CA GLU A 228 -3.85 -18.98 -19.80
C GLU A 228 -3.00 -17.74 -20.10
N LYS A 229 -2.45 -17.64 -21.30
CA LYS A 229 -1.62 -16.51 -21.72
C LYS A 229 -2.36 -15.17 -21.65
N LYS A 230 -3.64 -15.14 -22.04
CA LYS A 230 -4.48 -13.94 -21.94
C LYS A 230 -4.73 -13.50 -20.49
N GLU A 231 -4.93 -14.46 -19.59
CA GLU A 231 -5.12 -14.17 -18.17
C GLU A 231 -3.82 -13.65 -17.53
N TRP A 232 -2.66 -14.25 -17.82
CA TRP A 232 -1.37 -13.77 -17.34
C TRP A 232 -1.05 -12.36 -17.83
N ILE A 233 -1.24 -12.08 -19.12
CA ILE A 233 -1.04 -10.73 -19.67
C ILE A 233 -1.98 -9.73 -19.00
N SER A 234 -3.22 -10.12 -18.71
CA SER A 234 -4.16 -9.29 -17.96
C SER A 234 -3.63 -8.93 -16.60
N LEU A 235 -3.12 -9.92 -15.87
CA LEU A 235 -2.57 -9.74 -14.52
C LEU A 235 -1.33 -8.83 -14.53
N LEU A 236 -0.40 -9.04 -15.45
CA LEU A 236 0.80 -8.22 -15.63
C LEU A 236 0.49 -6.74 -15.91
N LEU A 237 -0.63 -6.46 -16.57
CA LEU A 237 -1.10 -5.10 -16.85
C LEU A 237 -2.02 -4.52 -15.76
N GLY A 238 -2.15 -5.20 -14.62
CA GLY A 238 -2.97 -4.78 -13.47
C GLY A 238 -4.48 -4.91 -13.70
N ALA A 239 -4.89 -5.66 -14.72
CA ALA A 239 -6.28 -6.04 -14.89
C ALA A 239 -6.61 -7.29 -14.06
N THR A 240 -7.90 -7.60 -13.95
CA THR A 240 -8.36 -8.79 -13.25
C THR A 240 -8.13 -10.03 -14.10
N ALA A 241 -7.59 -11.08 -13.48
CA ALA A 241 -7.37 -12.39 -14.06
C ALA A 241 -8.10 -13.49 -13.26
N SER A 242 -8.38 -14.61 -13.87
CA SER A 242 -9.04 -15.76 -13.24
C SER A 242 -8.02 -16.85 -12.90
N PRO A 243 -7.71 -17.11 -11.60
CA PRO A 243 -6.72 -18.12 -11.21
C PRO A 243 -6.98 -19.50 -11.80
N LYS A 244 -8.24 -19.94 -11.80
CA LYS A 244 -8.66 -21.21 -12.37
C LYS A 244 -8.38 -21.37 -13.88
N LYS A 245 -8.07 -20.29 -14.59
CA LYS A 245 -7.76 -20.28 -16.01
C LYS A 245 -6.29 -19.98 -16.29
N MET A 246 -5.52 -19.64 -15.28
CA MET A 246 -4.13 -19.20 -15.44
C MET A 246 -3.15 -20.36 -15.53
N PHE A 247 -3.44 -21.48 -14.84
CA PHE A 247 -2.49 -22.57 -14.63
C PHE A 247 -2.82 -23.84 -15.41
N GLY A 248 -3.75 -23.80 -16.37
CA GLY A 248 -4.15 -24.93 -17.16
C GLY A 248 -5.41 -25.63 -16.67
N GLU A 249 -5.93 -26.57 -17.49
CA GLU A 249 -7.21 -27.24 -17.23
C GLU A 249 -7.18 -28.11 -15.97
N GLU A 250 -6.04 -28.72 -15.65
CA GLU A 250 -5.84 -29.59 -14.49
C GLU A 250 -6.01 -28.88 -13.16
N TYR A 251 -5.75 -27.57 -13.10
CA TYR A 251 -5.86 -26.75 -11.89
C TYR A 251 -7.20 -26.03 -11.74
N GLN A 252 -8.13 -26.17 -12.69
CA GLN A 252 -9.42 -25.49 -12.65
C GLN A 252 -10.26 -25.87 -11.42
N GLU A 253 -10.26 -27.15 -11.05
CA GLU A 253 -10.96 -27.63 -9.85
C GLU A 253 -10.25 -27.19 -8.57
N LYS A 254 -8.92 -27.17 -8.56
CA LYS A 254 -8.13 -26.79 -7.40
C LYS A 254 -8.33 -25.34 -7.01
N TYR A 255 -8.36 -24.44 -7.98
CA TYR A 255 -8.51 -22.99 -7.76
C TYR A 255 -9.92 -22.48 -8.06
N LYS A 256 -10.93 -23.33 -8.01
CA LYS A 256 -12.31 -22.94 -8.36
C LYS A 256 -12.93 -21.93 -7.40
N GLU A 257 -12.51 -21.93 -6.14
CA GLU A 257 -13.00 -21.00 -5.12
C GLU A 257 -12.39 -19.62 -5.28
N GLU A 258 -11.21 -19.50 -5.91
CA GLU A 258 -10.54 -18.27 -6.21
C GLU A 258 -11.19 -17.58 -7.43
N LYS A 259 -12.08 -16.61 -7.16
CA LYS A 259 -12.88 -15.97 -8.21
C LYS A 259 -12.03 -15.11 -9.15
N SER A 260 -11.13 -14.32 -8.60
CA SER A 260 -10.30 -13.41 -9.38
C SER A 260 -9.11 -12.87 -8.57
N ILE A 261 -8.02 -12.58 -9.28
CA ILE A 261 -6.82 -11.92 -8.74
C ILE A 261 -6.53 -10.65 -9.55
N SER A 262 -6.05 -9.62 -8.89
CA SER A 262 -5.50 -8.41 -9.52
C SER A 262 -4.39 -7.87 -8.62
N PHE A 263 -3.28 -7.44 -9.20
CA PHE A 263 -2.20 -6.80 -8.44
C PHE A 263 -2.53 -5.36 -8.05
N ASP A 264 -3.47 -4.72 -8.76
CA ASP A 264 -3.90 -3.37 -8.43
C ASP A 264 -4.70 -3.34 -7.12
N GLY A 265 -4.19 -2.60 -6.14
CA GLY A 265 -4.78 -2.50 -4.80
C GLY A 265 -4.54 -3.72 -3.90
N LEU A 266 -3.81 -4.74 -4.36
CA LEU A 266 -3.47 -5.90 -3.55
C LEU A 266 -2.39 -5.54 -2.51
N THR A 267 -2.73 -5.69 -1.23
CA THR A 267 -1.77 -5.47 -0.15
C THR A 267 -0.78 -6.63 -0.04
N ASP A 268 0.38 -6.36 0.53
CA ASP A 268 1.43 -7.37 0.66
C ASP A 268 1.03 -8.52 1.56
N GLU A 269 0.32 -8.23 2.65
CA GLU A 269 -0.19 -9.29 3.52
C GLU A 269 -1.24 -10.16 2.85
N ALA A 270 -2.06 -9.55 1.98
CA ALA A 270 -3.02 -10.33 1.21
C ALA A 270 -2.30 -11.20 0.18
N PHE A 271 -1.22 -10.68 -0.41
CA PHE A 271 -0.40 -11.44 -1.35
C PHE A 271 0.41 -12.55 -0.65
N GLU A 272 1.05 -12.27 0.48
CA GLU A 272 1.74 -13.29 1.28
C GLU A 272 0.78 -14.40 1.74
N GLY A 273 -0.46 -14.04 2.08
CA GLY A 273 -1.50 -15.01 2.43
C GLY A 273 -1.87 -15.97 1.29
N MET A 274 -1.59 -15.62 0.04
CA MET A 274 -1.82 -16.49 -1.10
C MET A 274 -0.88 -17.70 -1.14
N GLN A 275 0.27 -17.65 -0.45
CA GLN A 275 1.17 -18.79 -0.33
C GLN A 275 0.49 -20.02 0.29
N GLU A 276 -0.54 -19.82 1.12
CA GLU A 276 -1.31 -20.92 1.70
C GLU A 276 -2.32 -21.54 0.71
N ILE A 277 -2.61 -20.85 -0.40
CA ILE A 277 -3.65 -21.22 -1.37
C ILE A 277 -3.04 -21.88 -2.61
N TYR A 278 -1.93 -21.28 -3.10
CA TYR A 278 -1.27 -21.71 -4.34
C TYR A 278 -0.14 -22.70 -4.05
N GLU A 279 0.13 -23.59 -5.00
CA GLU A 279 1.34 -24.42 -4.97
C GLU A 279 2.59 -23.55 -5.02
N GLU A 280 3.70 -24.09 -4.50
CA GLU A 280 4.96 -23.35 -4.38
C GLU A 280 5.42 -22.78 -5.73
N GLU A 281 5.37 -23.60 -6.78
CA GLU A 281 5.75 -23.19 -8.14
C GLU A 281 4.81 -22.09 -8.68
N HIS A 282 3.51 -22.24 -8.47
CA HIS A 282 2.52 -21.26 -8.91
C HIS A 282 2.64 -19.94 -8.15
N PHE A 283 2.93 -20.02 -6.86
CA PHE A 283 3.17 -18.82 -6.05
C PHE A 283 4.46 -18.10 -6.46
N ALA A 284 5.53 -18.84 -6.76
CA ALA A 284 6.77 -18.27 -7.29
C ALA A 284 6.56 -17.52 -8.62
N LEU A 285 5.75 -18.08 -9.53
CA LEU A 285 5.34 -17.37 -10.76
C LEU A 285 4.52 -16.11 -10.48
N LEU A 286 3.60 -16.16 -9.51
CA LEU A 286 2.84 -14.98 -9.10
C LEU A 286 3.76 -13.89 -8.50
N GLN A 287 4.80 -14.29 -7.75
CA GLN A 287 5.81 -13.36 -7.24
C GLN A 287 6.59 -12.68 -8.37
N ALA A 288 7.08 -13.45 -9.34
CA ALA A 288 7.78 -12.91 -10.50
C ALA A 288 6.88 -12.01 -11.37
N ALA A 289 5.64 -12.39 -11.59
CA ALA A 289 4.65 -11.57 -12.29
C ALA A 289 4.36 -10.28 -11.54
N ARG A 290 4.27 -10.34 -10.21
CA ARG A 290 4.08 -9.16 -9.37
C ARG A 290 5.27 -8.21 -9.42
N ALA A 291 6.49 -8.73 -9.50
CA ALA A 291 7.68 -7.92 -9.68
C ALA A 291 7.62 -7.11 -10.99
N ILE A 292 7.19 -7.72 -12.09
CA ILE A 292 6.98 -7.04 -13.37
C ILE A 292 5.92 -5.92 -13.24
N TYR A 293 4.78 -6.22 -12.62
CA TYR A 293 3.74 -5.23 -12.39
C TYR A 293 4.23 -4.07 -11.52
N ASN A 294 4.90 -4.37 -10.41
CA ASN A 294 5.44 -3.38 -9.49
C ASN A 294 6.47 -2.48 -10.15
N PHE A 295 7.31 -3.04 -11.04
CA PHE A 295 8.21 -2.25 -11.88
C PHE A 295 7.46 -1.21 -12.70
N THR A 296 6.36 -1.59 -13.37
CA THR A 296 5.58 -0.64 -14.17
C THR A 296 4.92 0.45 -13.32
N VAL A 297 4.47 0.11 -12.11
CA VAL A 297 3.94 1.10 -11.14
C VAL A 297 5.03 2.07 -10.69
N PHE A 298 6.22 1.54 -10.40
CA PHE A 298 7.36 2.35 -9.97
C PHE A 298 7.84 3.31 -11.07
N GLU A 299 8.00 2.82 -12.31
CA GLU A 299 8.35 3.66 -13.46
C GLU A 299 7.30 4.76 -13.72
N LYS A 300 6.02 4.45 -13.53
CA LYS A 300 4.95 5.45 -13.62
C LYS A 300 5.06 6.54 -12.55
N ILE A 301 5.49 6.20 -11.34
CA ILE A 301 5.72 7.16 -10.26
C ILE A 301 6.95 8.03 -10.57
N LEU A 302 7.99 7.45 -11.13
CA LEU A 302 9.22 8.17 -11.47
C LEU A 302 9.04 9.16 -12.62
N GLU A 303 8.13 8.91 -13.56
CA GLU A 303 7.90 9.75 -14.77
C GLU A 303 9.22 10.15 -15.48
N GLY A 304 10.19 9.24 -15.54
CA GLY A 304 11.51 9.47 -16.14
C GLY A 304 12.55 10.09 -15.22
N SER A 305 12.21 10.40 -13.98
CA SER A 305 13.15 10.88 -12.97
C SER A 305 14.04 9.75 -12.44
N THR A 306 15.25 10.08 -11.96
CA THR A 306 16.14 9.09 -11.34
C THR A 306 15.68 8.74 -9.93
N TYR A 307 15.14 9.68 -9.19
CA TYR A 307 14.73 9.54 -7.80
C TYR A 307 13.26 9.93 -7.61
N ILE A 308 12.56 9.24 -6.72
CA ILE A 308 11.18 9.57 -6.34
C ILE A 308 11.06 11.03 -5.87
N SER A 309 12.07 11.54 -5.18
CA SER A 309 12.06 12.93 -4.69
C SER A 309 12.02 13.95 -5.83
N GLU A 310 12.70 13.69 -6.95
CA GLU A 310 12.66 14.56 -8.14
C GLU A 310 11.27 14.55 -8.78
N SER A 311 10.69 13.36 -9.00
CA SER A 311 9.34 13.22 -9.55
C SER A 311 8.31 13.94 -8.68
N MET A 312 8.37 13.75 -7.36
CA MET A 312 7.44 14.39 -6.42
C MET A 312 7.59 15.92 -6.39
N VAL A 313 8.81 16.44 -6.53
CA VAL A 313 9.05 17.90 -6.66
C VAL A 313 8.47 18.41 -7.97
N ALA A 314 8.72 17.72 -9.08
CA ALA A 314 8.17 18.11 -10.39
C ALA A 314 6.64 18.13 -10.39
N LEU A 315 6.00 17.13 -9.77
CA LEU A 315 4.54 17.09 -9.60
C LEU A 315 4.04 18.25 -8.73
N TYR A 316 4.72 18.57 -7.63
CA TYR A 316 4.38 19.70 -6.78
C TYR A 316 4.48 21.04 -7.54
N GLU A 317 5.56 21.26 -8.26
CA GLU A 317 5.75 22.48 -9.05
C GLU A 317 4.71 22.63 -10.16
N LYS A 318 4.40 21.53 -10.87
CA LYS A 318 3.33 21.49 -11.86
C LYS A 318 1.98 21.84 -11.24
N HIS A 319 1.64 21.19 -10.13
CA HIS A 319 0.41 21.48 -9.41
C HIS A 319 0.32 22.94 -8.96
N ASN A 320 1.42 23.51 -8.48
CA ASN A 320 1.48 24.92 -8.09
C ASN A 320 1.24 25.87 -9.28
N LYS A 321 1.83 25.58 -10.44
CA LYS A 321 1.60 26.35 -11.66
C LYS A 321 0.14 26.27 -12.09
N ASP A 322 -0.43 25.07 -12.12
CA ASP A 322 -1.83 24.83 -12.48
C ASP A 322 -2.78 25.57 -11.51
N LEU A 323 -2.49 25.52 -10.20
CA LEU A 323 -3.25 26.22 -9.18
C LEU A 323 -3.17 27.75 -9.34
N GLN A 324 -1.99 28.31 -9.69
CA GLN A 324 -1.84 29.73 -9.95
C GLN A 324 -2.62 30.17 -11.19
N LEU A 325 -2.59 29.36 -12.25
CA LEU A 325 -3.39 29.60 -13.46
C LEU A 325 -4.89 29.59 -13.13
N LEU A 326 -5.36 28.59 -12.39
CA LEU A 326 -6.76 28.50 -11.96
C LEU A 326 -7.14 29.71 -11.10
N LYS A 327 -6.32 30.10 -10.13
CA LYS A 327 -6.57 31.28 -9.29
C LYS A 327 -6.65 32.55 -10.12
N SER A 328 -5.77 32.74 -11.09
CA SER A 328 -5.77 33.90 -11.99
C SER A 328 -7.04 33.93 -12.85
N PHE A 329 -7.45 32.78 -13.40
CA PHE A 329 -8.65 32.62 -14.20
C PHE A 329 -9.92 32.95 -13.40
N VAL A 330 -10.07 32.36 -12.19
CA VAL A 330 -11.23 32.62 -11.33
C VAL A 330 -11.26 34.09 -10.89
N LYS A 331 -10.09 34.69 -10.57
CA LYS A 331 -10.00 36.12 -10.22
C LYS A 331 -10.42 37.04 -11.38
N LYS A 332 -10.14 36.65 -12.63
CA LYS A 332 -10.50 37.42 -13.82
C LYS A 332 -11.97 37.29 -14.21
N ASN A 333 -12.56 36.10 -14.03
CA ASN A 333 -13.87 35.76 -14.62
C ASN A 333 -15.00 35.65 -13.57
N CYS A 334 -14.70 35.67 -12.28
CA CYS A 334 -15.68 35.54 -11.20
C CYS A 334 -15.60 36.73 -10.25
N SER A 335 -16.68 36.91 -9.44
CA SER A 335 -16.69 37.93 -8.41
C SER A 335 -15.63 37.64 -7.32
N GLN A 336 -15.19 38.71 -6.65
CA GLN A 336 -14.24 38.60 -5.54
C GLN A 336 -14.76 37.73 -4.39
N GLU A 337 -16.07 37.72 -4.19
CA GLU A 337 -16.74 36.90 -3.20
C GLU A 337 -16.58 35.38 -3.52
N ILE A 338 -16.80 35.00 -4.78
CA ILE A 338 -16.62 33.61 -5.25
C ILE A 338 -15.14 33.20 -5.09
N TYR A 339 -14.21 34.06 -5.51
CA TYR A 339 -12.77 33.79 -5.33
C TYR A 339 -12.44 33.57 -3.86
N TYR A 340 -12.96 34.41 -2.96
CA TYR A 340 -12.72 34.31 -1.53
C TYR A 340 -13.29 33.02 -0.95
N LYS A 341 -14.53 32.66 -1.30
CA LYS A 341 -15.18 31.41 -0.87
C LYS A 341 -14.38 30.18 -1.32
N ILE A 342 -13.87 30.16 -2.56
CA ILE A 342 -13.14 29.00 -3.10
C ILE A 342 -11.76 28.86 -2.48
N PHE A 343 -11.00 29.96 -2.37
CA PHE A 343 -9.56 29.89 -2.06
C PHE A 343 -9.19 30.40 -0.67
N ARG A 344 -10.04 31.12 0.03
CA ARG A 344 -9.70 31.78 1.30
C ARG A 344 -10.71 31.59 2.45
N SER A 345 -11.88 31.06 2.20
CA SER A 345 -12.87 30.84 3.26
C SER A 345 -12.33 29.83 4.29
N ARG A 346 -12.51 30.17 5.59
CA ARG A 346 -12.11 29.34 6.74
C ARG A 346 -13.30 28.66 7.41
N ASN A 347 -14.49 28.67 6.80
CA ASN A 347 -15.66 27.99 7.38
C ASN A 347 -15.42 26.48 7.45
N GLU A 348 -15.78 25.87 8.56
CA GLU A 348 -15.54 24.44 8.84
C GLU A 348 -16.15 23.53 7.79
N THR A 349 -17.29 23.88 7.24
CA THR A 349 -17.95 23.14 6.15
C THR A 349 -17.23 23.26 4.80
N THR A 350 -16.47 24.33 4.57
CA THR A 350 -15.72 24.57 3.34
C THR A 350 -14.23 24.24 3.48
N ASN A 351 -13.73 24.00 4.69
CA ASN A 351 -12.35 23.59 4.92
C ASN A 351 -11.95 22.35 4.11
N TYR A 352 -12.88 21.43 3.88
CA TYR A 352 -12.62 20.23 3.10
C TYR A 352 -12.39 20.55 1.61
N VAL A 353 -13.12 21.51 1.04
CA VAL A 353 -12.95 21.96 -0.34
C VAL A 353 -11.66 22.78 -0.49
N ASN A 354 -11.42 23.72 0.43
CA ASN A 354 -10.19 24.52 0.46
C ASN A 354 -8.95 23.67 0.69
N TYR A 355 -9.05 22.63 1.51
CA TYR A 355 -7.99 21.67 1.73
C TYR A 355 -7.67 20.86 0.47
N LYS A 356 -8.69 20.46 -0.30
CA LYS A 356 -8.51 19.71 -1.55
C LYS A 356 -7.98 20.58 -2.70
N ILE A 357 -8.48 21.81 -2.84
CA ILE A 357 -8.10 22.69 -3.97
C ILE A 357 -6.74 23.37 -3.72
N GLY A 358 -6.42 23.71 -2.48
CA GLY A 358 -5.20 24.43 -2.13
C GLY A 358 -4.03 23.61 -1.65
N ARG A 359 -4.27 22.36 -1.24
CA ARG A 359 -3.30 21.43 -0.65
C ARG A 359 -3.54 20.04 -1.15
N ALA A 360 -3.61 19.86 -2.49
CA ALA A 360 -3.62 18.51 -3.03
C ALA A 360 -2.42 17.75 -2.45
N HIS A 361 -2.68 16.60 -1.88
CA HIS A 361 -1.64 15.78 -1.26
C HIS A 361 -0.58 15.42 -2.30
N VAL A 362 0.59 15.91 -2.09
CA VAL A 362 1.80 15.44 -2.71
C VAL A 362 2.37 14.32 -1.85
#